data_8fa692eb9bbf6d431b68fb594cb989d1
#
_entry.id   8fa692eb9bbf6d431b68fb594cb989d1
#
_cell.length_a   1.000
_cell.length_b   1.000
_cell.length_c   1.000
_cell.angle_alpha   90.00
_cell.angle_beta   90.00
_cell.angle_gamma   90.00
#
_symmetry.space_group_name_H-M   'P 1'
#
loop_
_entity.id
_entity.type
_entity.pdbx_description
1 polymer ?
#
loop_
_entity_poly.entity_id
_entity_poly.type
_entity_poly.pdbx_seq_one_letter_code
_entity_poly.pdbx_strand_id
1 'polypeptide(L)'
;MANFSNDADLMKWEPTLFRDLAVPGQRLAAGVDGATSGITFTSASASFVDAGVAPGHVLRIEDSGGDAFGCYEVLSVESATELLATQVGRTAADSVDLPAGTGWVYFLDTFDPQAEEVRFELLSRLGLAVDDDGEDLQDLVLQPRTLRRASVFGTLLMVFEGQSGAAEEGRNLAAKAALYRRLYDKELAKLRVRLDRDADGFADDVRSPGSIRLQRG
;
A
#
# COMPACT_ATOMS: atom_id res chain seq x y z
N MET A 1 0.76 11.27 -7.49
CA MET A 1 0.44 10.10 -8.34
C MET A 1 0.15 8.90 -7.47
N ALA A 2 -0.67 7.95 -7.92
CA ALA A 2 -1.01 6.79 -7.10
C ALA A 2 0.03 5.68 -7.26
N ASN A 3 0.38 5.01 -6.16
CA ASN A 3 1.20 3.79 -6.18
C ASN A 3 0.47 2.64 -6.90
N PHE A 4 1.20 1.62 -7.35
CA PHE A 4 0.58 0.43 -7.96
C PHE A 4 -0.08 -0.48 -6.93
N SER A 5 0.26 -0.35 -5.65
CA SER A 5 -0.36 -1.02 -4.50
C SER A 5 -0.55 -0.04 -3.35
N ASN A 6 -1.46 -0.33 -2.44
CA ASN A 6 -1.73 0.41 -1.22
C ASN A 6 -1.58 -0.51 0.01
N ASP A 7 -1.72 0.06 1.20
CA ASP A 7 -1.59 -0.66 2.47
C ASP A 7 -2.57 -1.83 2.61
N ALA A 8 -3.82 -1.66 2.16
CA ALA A 8 -4.81 -2.73 2.16
C ALA A 8 -4.40 -3.91 1.26
N ASP A 9 -3.69 -3.64 0.16
CA ASP A 9 -3.15 -4.69 -0.69
C ASP A 9 -2.03 -5.49 -0.01
N LEU A 10 -1.20 -4.83 0.79
CA LEU A 10 -0.16 -5.49 1.60
C LEU A 10 -0.81 -6.43 2.63
N MET A 11 -1.87 -5.99 3.28
CA MET A 11 -2.60 -6.80 4.27
C MET A 11 -3.24 -8.06 3.71
N LYS A 12 -3.58 -8.10 2.42
CA LYS A 12 -4.09 -9.33 1.78
C LYS A 12 -3.05 -10.46 1.78
N TRP A 13 -1.76 -10.12 1.88
CA TRP A 13 -0.65 -11.07 1.91
C TRP A 13 -0.05 -11.25 3.30
N GLU A 14 -0.06 -10.20 4.12
CA GLU A 14 0.42 -10.18 5.50
C GLU A 14 -0.65 -9.58 6.43
N PRO A 15 -1.66 -10.36 6.82
CA PRO A 15 -2.80 -9.85 7.59
C PRO A 15 -2.44 -9.22 8.94
N THR A 16 -1.28 -9.56 9.50
CA THR A 16 -0.81 -9.02 10.78
C THR A 16 0.21 -7.88 10.63
N LEU A 17 0.49 -7.44 9.40
CA LEU A 17 1.54 -6.48 9.09
C LEU A 17 1.47 -5.23 9.98
N PHE A 18 0.32 -4.56 10.00
CA PHE A 18 0.10 -3.32 10.74
C PHE A 18 -0.06 -3.52 12.27
N ARG A 19 -0.26 -4.75 12.72
CA ARG A 19 -0.21 -5.11 14.14
C ARG A 19 1.23 -5.36 14.61
N ASP A 20 1.98 -6.10 13.81
CA ASP A 20 3.29 -6.63 14.18
C ASP A 20 4.43 -5.64 13.89
N LEU A 21 4.22 -4.74 12.92
CA LEU A 21 5.21 -3.74 12.53
C LEU A 21 4.64 -2.34 12.69
N ALA A 22 5.13 -1.62 13.67
CA ALA A 22 4.87 -0.19 13.84
C ALA A 22 6.06 0.61 13.31
N VAL A 23 5.80 1.58 12.43
CA VAL A 23 6.80 2.51 11.90
C VAL A 23 6.43 3.93 12.33
N PRO A 24 6.85 4.38 13.53
CA PRO A 24 6.40 5.66 14.09
C PRO A 24 6.65 6.86 13.17
N GLY A 25 7.70 6.83 12.35
CA GLY A 25 8.01 7.87 11.38
C GLY A 25 7.09 7.91 10.16
N GLN A 26 6.22 6.90 9.99
CA GLN A 26 5.24 6.78 8.90
C GLN A 26 3.80 6.76 9.45
N ARG A 27 3.61 7.25 10.67
CA ARG A 27 2.29 7.36 11.27
C ARG A 27 1.59 8.61 10.78
N LEU A 28 0.42 8.44 10.17
CA LEU A 28 -0.43 9.52 9.69
C LEU A 28 -1.29 10.09 10.83
N ALA A 29 -1.92 9.20 11.61
CA ALA A 29 -2.76 9.61 12.73
C ALA A 29 -2.75 8.57 13.85
N ALA A 30 -2.98 9.02 15.08
CA ALA A 30 -3.20 8.15 16.24
C ALA A 30 -3.99 8.94 17.31
N GLY A 31 -4.74 8.21 18.15
CA GLY A 31 -5.47 8.81 19.26
C GLY A 31 -6.08 7.73 20.17
N VAL A 32 -6.82 8.19 21.18
CA VAL A 32 -7.48 7.35 22.18
C VAL A 32 -8.97 7.66 22.32
N ASP A 33 -9.49 8.50 21.44
CA ASP A 33 -10.86 9.00 21.43
C ASP A 33 -11.67 8.45 20.25
N GLY A 34 -11.22 7.34 19.65
CA GLY A 34 -11.89 6.72 18.54
C GLY A 34 -13.30 6.25 18.91
N ALA A 35 -14.25 6.43 18.01
CA ALA A 35 -15.60 5.89 18.13
C ALA A 35 -16.04 5.25 16.81
N THR A 36 -16.83 4.18 16.90
CA THR A 36 -17.25 3.39 15.77
C THR A 36 -18.77 3.16 15.78
N SER A 37 -19.40 3.28 14.60
CA SER A 37 -20.83 2.97 14.39
C SER A 37 -21.02 2.48 12.95
N GLY A 38 -21.42 1.22 12.77
CA GLY A 38 -21.44 0.60 11.46
C GLY A 38 -20.02 0.60 10.85
N ILE A 39 -19.87 1.15 9.65
CA ILE A 39 -18.59 1.31 8.97
C ILE A 39 -17.93 2.68 9.23
N THR A 40 -18.57 3.56 10.00
CA THR A 40 -18.06 4.88 10.32
C THR A 40 -17.12 4.82 11.51
N PHE A 41 -15.95 5.42 11.35
CA PHE A 41 -15.00 5.70 12.42
C PHE A 41 -14.85 7.21 12.59
N THR A 42 -14.91 7.69 13.85
CA THR A 42 -14.74 9.10 14.19
C THR A 42 -13.71 9.29 15.30
N SER A 43 -13.02 10.41 15.28
CA SER A 43 -12.15 10.90 16.37
C SER A 43 -12.19 12.42 16.38
N ALA A 44 -12.59 13.01 17.51
CA ALA A 44 -12.72 14.45 17.65
C ALA A 44 -11.37 15.18 17.63
N SER A 45 -10.30 14.49 18.02
CA SER A 45 -8.93 15.02 18.05
C SER A 45 -8.17 14.83 16.74
N ALA A 46 -8.72 14.08 15.78
CA ALA A 46 -8.05 13.79 14.52
C ALA A 46 -8.12 14.96 13.52
N SER A 47 -7.19 14.94 12.55
CA SER A 47 -7.23 15.73 11.32
C SER A 47 -6.85 14.84 10.16
N PHE A 48 -7.73 13.89 9.80
CA PHE A 48 -7.45 12.86 8.78
C PHE A 48 -7.10 13.46 7.42
N VAL A 49 -7.79 14.54 7.03
CA VAL A 49 -7.53 15.24 5.77
C VAL A 49 -6.12 15.84 5.74
N ASP A 50 -5.75 16.61 6.78
CA ASP A 50 -4.42 17.24 6.83
C ASP A 50 -3.30 16.23 7.05
N ALA A 51 -3.62 15.10 7.70
CA ALA A 51 -2.69 13.98 7.88
C ALA A 51 -2.45 13.18 6.59
N GLY A 52 -3.17 13.48 5.50
CA GLY A 52 -3.03 12.77 4.24
C GLY A 52 -3.62 11.36 4.24
N VAL A 53 -4.57 11.07 5.14
CA VAL A 53 -5.27 9.78 5.12
C VAL A 53 -6.07 9.66 3.83
N ALA A 54 -6.00 8.49 3.19
CA ALA A 54 -6.60 8.22 1.89
C ALA A 54 -7.23 6.82 1.83
N PRO A 55 -8.13 6.57 0.86
CA PRO A 55 -8.63 5.23 0.59
C PRO A 55 -7.51 4.22 0.34
N GLY A 56 -7.62 3.05 0.97
CA GLY A 56 -6.61 1.99 0.90
C GLY A 56 -5.56 2.04 2.01
N HIS A 57 -5.53 3.09 2.83
CA HIS A 57 -4.78 3.06 4.09
C HIS A 57 -5.44 2.10 5.08
N VAL A 58 -4.72 1.75 6.14
CA VAL A 58 -5.17 0.79 7.15
C VAL A 58 -5.37 1.47 8.50
N LEU A 59 -6.61 1.42 8.98
CA LEU A 59 -6.98 1.78 10.35
C LEU A 59 -6.81 0.57 11.26
N ARG A 60 -5.91 0.65 12.23
CA ARG A 60 -5.81 -0.29 13.36
C ARG A 60 -6.57 0.28 14.55
N ILE A 61 -7.44 -0.51 15.17
CA ILE A 61 -8.13 -0.16 16.41
C ILE A 61 -7.83 -1.18 17.49
N GLU A 62 -7.70 -0.70 18.72
CA GLU A 62 -7.39 -1.48 19.90
C GLU A 62 -8.31 -1.03 21.05
N ASP A 63 -8.52 -1.89 22.04
CA ASP A 63 -9.14 -1.46 23.29
C ASP A 63 -8.15 -0.70 24.17
N SER A 64 -8.65 -0.17 25.29
CA SER A 64 -7.83 0.55 26.27
C SER A 64 -6.80 -0.35 27.00
N GLY A 65 -6.92 -1.67 26.87
CA GLY A 65 -5.98 -2.66 27.40
C GLY A 65 -4.82 -2.94 26.44
N GLY A 66 -4.90 -2.47 25.19
CA GLY A 66 -3.89 -2.71 24.16
C GLY A 66 -4.10 -4.00 23.37
N ASP A 67 -5.22 -4.69 23.55
CA ASP A 67 -5.61 -5.83 22.71
C ASP A 67 -6.05 -5.31 21.32
N ALA A 68 -5.48 -5.87 20.26
CA ALA A 68 -5.83 -5.48 18.91
C ALA A 68 -7.18 -6.04 18.52
N PHE A 69 -8.17 -5.18 18.25
CA PHE A 69 -9.47 -5.60 17.73
C PHE A 69 -9.45 -5.89 16.24
N GLY A 70 -8.56 -5.23 15.51
CA GLY A 70 -8.38 -5.50 14.10
C GLY A 70 -7.79 -4.36 13.31
N CYS A 71 -7.53 -4.69 12.06
CA CYS A 71 -7.07 -3.75 11.04
C CYS A 71 -8.13 -3.70 9.93
N TYR A 72 -8.49 -2.49 9.51
CA TYR A 72 -9.58 -2.22 8.58
C TYR A 72 -9.09 -1.34 7.44
N GLU A 73 -9.60 -1.57 6.25
CA GLU A 73 -9.30 -0.75 5.07
C GLU A 73 -10.14 0.53 5.14
N VAL A 74 -9.51 1.68 5.00
CA VAL A 74 -10.16 2.96 4.81
C VAL A 74 -10.78 2.99 3.41
N LEU A 75 -12.10 3.17 3.34
CA LEU A 75 -12.84 3.28 2.08
C LEU A 75 -12.89 4.71 1.57
N SER A 76 -13.12 5.66 2.50
CA SER A 76 -13.17 7.10 2.21
C SER A 76 -12.87 7.92 3.45
N VAL A 77 -12.46 9.16 3.25
CA VAL A 77 -12.33 10.19 4.28
C VAL A 77 -13.45 11.21 4.06
N GLU A 78 -14.43 11.23 4.97
CA GLU A 78 -15.63 12.04 4.85
C GLU A 78 -15.40 13.47 5.39
N SER A 79 -14.54 13.59 6.38
CA SER A 79 -14.18 14.89 6.97
C SER A 79 -12.82 14.83 7.68
N ALA A 80 -12.41 15.92 8.30
CA ALA A 80 -11.20 15.94 9.13
C ALA A 80 -11.25 14.93 10.28
N THR A 81 -12.44 14.60 10.80
CA THR A 81 -12.65 13.77 11.99
C THR A 81 -13.43 12.49 11.73
N GLU A 82 -13.75 12.19 10.46
CA GLU A 82 -14.59 11.05 10.09
C GLU A 82 -14.05 10.33 8.87
N LEU A 83 -14.05 9.01 8.91
CA LEU A 83 -13.76 8.14 7.79
C LEU A 83 -14.67 6.91 7.78
N LEU A 84 -14.84 6.30 6.61
CA LEU A 84 -15.47 5.00 6.46
C LEU A 84 -14.41 3.92 6.34
N ALA A 85 -14.57 2.84 7.11
CA ALA A 85 -13.65 1.70 7.07
C ALA A 85 -14.40 0.38 7.18
N THR A 86 -13.83 -0.67 6.62
CA THR A 86 -14.40 -2.03 6.64
C THR A 86 -13.30 -3.08 6.59
N GLN A 87 -13.65 -4.35 6.59
CA GLN A 87 -12.69 -5.44 6.39
C GLN A 87 -11.96 -5.29 5.07
N VAL A 88 -10.65 -5.59 5.09
CA VAL A 88 -9.78 -5.51 3.91
C VAL A 88 -10.33 -6.32 2.73
N GLY A 89 -10.40 -5.68 1.58
CA GLY A 89 -10.88 -6.27 0.34
C GLY A 89 -12.40 -6.22 0.15
N ARG A 90 -13.13 -5.55 1.04
CA ARG A 90 -14.55 -5.25 0.89
C ARG A 90 -14.75 -3.88 0.24
N THR A 91 -15.94 -3.67 -0.28
CA THR A 91 -16.39 -2.38 -0.82
C THR A 91 -17.48 -1.80 0.07
N ALA A 92 -17.91 -0.59 -0.17
CA ALA A 92 -19.06 -0.02 0.56
C ALA A 92 -20.35 -0.82 0.39
N ALA A 93 -20.52 -1.51 -0.76
CA ALA A 93 -21.73 -2.29 -1.06
C ALA A 93 -21.79 -3.64 -0.33
N ASP A 94 -20.62 -4.20 0.03
CA ASP A 94 -20.49 -5.49 0.74
C ASP A 94 -19.71 -5.34 2.06
N SER A 95 -19.78 -4.14 2.64
CA SER A 95 -19.05 -3.78 3.86
C SER A 95 -19.46 -4.62 5.07
N VAL A 96 -18.52 -4.75 5.99
CA VAL A 96 -18.72 -5.37 7.30
C VAL A 96 -18.49 -4.29 8.36
N ASP A 97 -19.42 -4.20 9.30
CA ASP A 97 -19.37 -3.22 10.36
C ASP A 97 -18.10 -3.37 11.22
N LEU A 98 -17.59 -2.24 11.67
CA LEU A 98 -16.58 -2.16 12.71
C LEU A 98 -17.19 -2.62 14.07
N PRO A 99 -16.38 -3.11 15.02
CA PRO A 99 -16.86 -3.35 16.37
C PRO A 99 -17.38 -2.04 16.97
N ALA A 100 -18.65 -2.01 17.37
CA ALA A 100 -19.29 -0.81 17.90
C ALA A 100 -18.73 -0.42 19.26
N GLY A 101 -18.42 0.87 19.46
CA GLY A 101 -17.90 1.35 20.73
C GLY A 101 -17.29 2.75 20.65
N THR A 102 -16.78 3.19 21.82
CA THR A 102 -16.10 4.49 21.98
C THR A 102 -14.86 4.33 22.86
N GLY A 103 -13.94 5.29 22.75
CA GLY A 103 -12.68 5.24 23.51
C GLY A 103 -11.69 4.25 22.92
N TRP A 104 -11.80 3.94 21.64
CA TRP A 104 -10.83 3.14 20.94
C TRP A 104 -9.48 3.86 20.85
N VAL A 105 -8.41 3.14 21.16
CA VAL A 105 -7.07 3.53 20.75
C VAL A 105 -6.94 3.18 19.26
N TYR A 106 -6.45 4.13 18.45
CA TYR A 106 -6.32 3.88 17.02
C TYR A 106 -4.99 4.36 16.47
N PHE A 107 -4.61 3.74 15.36
CA PHE A 107 -3.42 4.07 14.60
C PHE A 107 -3.72 3.98 13.10
N LEU A 108 -3.18 4.92 12.36
CA LEU A 108 -3.12 4.93 10.90
C LEU A 108 -1.63 5.05 10.54
N ASP A 109 -1.01 3.93 10.30
CA ASP A 109 0.37 3.84 9.81
C ASP A 109 0.33 3.51 8.32
N THR A 110 1.34 3.90 7.53
CA THR A 110 1.40 3.63 6.08
C THR A 110 2.76 3.12 5.64
N PHE A 111 2.77 2.33 4.57
CA PHE A 111 3.95 1.92 3.83
C PHE A 111 4.02 2.56 2.44
N ASP A 112 3.28 3.64 2.23
CA ASP A 112 3.30 4.41 0.98
C ASP A 112 4.70 4.82 0.52
N PRO A 113 5.63 5.27 1.39
CA PRO A 113 6.99 5.58 0.96
C PRO A 113 7.71 4.39 0.31
N GLN A 114 7.55 3.17 0.86
CA GLN A 114 8.14 1.97 0.30
C GLN A 114 7.44 1.56 -1.00
N ALA A 115 6.12 1.72 -1.07
CA ALA A 115 5.36 1.45 -2.29
C ALA A 115 5.74 2.41 -3.43
N GLU A 116 6.05 3.67 -3.11
CA GLU A 116 6.54 4.67 -4.06
C GLU A 116 7.92 4.30 -4.61
N GLU A 117 8.87 3.92 -3.77
CA GLU A 117 10.19 3.47 -4.22
C GLU A 117 10.09 2.25 -5.14
N VAL A 118 9.22 1.30 -4.79
CA VAL A 118 8.97 0.13 -5.65
C VAL A 118 8.30 0.53 -6.96
N ARG A 119 7.43 1.53 -6.96
CA ARG A 119 6.84 2.09 -8.18
C ARG A 119 7.93 2.62 -9.11
N PHE A 120 8.85 3.43 -8.60
CA PHE A 120 9.98 3.96 -9.37
C PHE A 120 10.88 2.83 -9.91
N GLU A 121 11.17 1.82 -9.08
CA GLU A 121 11.95 0.67 -9.53
C GLU A 121 11.27 -0.07 -10.69
N LEU A 122 9.96 -0.33 -10.58
CA LEU A 122 9.19 -1.01 -11.62
C LEU A 122 9.17 -0.22 -12.93
N LEU A 123 8.92 1.08 -12.86
CA LEU A 123 8.95 1.96 -14.03
C LEU A 123 10.35 2.00 -14.67
N SER A 124 11.40 2.11 -13.86
CA SER A 124 12.78 2.07 -14.34
C SER A 124 13.11 0.76 -15.07
N ARG A 125 12.71 -0.39 -14.49
CA ARG A 125 12.90 -1.72 -15.12
C ARG A 125 12.15 -1.89 -16.43
N LEU A 126 11.07 -1.15 -16.62
CA LEU A 126 10.30 -1.10 -17.85
C LEU A 126 10.84 -0.05 -18.85
N GLY A 127 11.87 0.72 -18.48
CA GLY A 127 12.38 1.85 -19.26
C GLY A 127 11.36 2.98 -19.36
N LEU A 128 10.59 3.18 -18.30
CA LEU A 128 9.59 4.24 -18.10
C LEU A 128 9.98 5.14 -16.93
N ALA A 129 11.24 5.16 -16.55
CA ALA A 129 11.72 6.13 -15.57
C ALA A 129 11.51 7.55 -16.11
N VAL A 130 11.34 8.48 -15.19
CA VAL A 130 11.17 9.91 -15.44
C VAL A 130 12.09 10.34 -16.59
N ASP A 131 11.53 10.96 -17.61
CA ASP A 131 12.30 11.51 -18.71
C ASP A 131 13.10 12.76 -18.26
N ASP A 132 13.93 13.30 -19.14
CA ASP A 132 14.75 14.47 -18.86
C ASP A 132 13.92 15.72 -18.51
N ASP A 133 12.63 15.75 -18.85
CA ASP A 133 11.68 16.82 -18.56
C ASP A 133 10.93 16.62 -17.23
N GLY A 134 11.14 15.49 -16.52
CA GLY A 134 10.55 15.18 -15.23
C GLY A 134 9.12 14.66 -15.32
N GLU A 135 8.63 14.26 -16.48
CA GLU A 135 7.31 13.67 -16.65
C GLU A 135 7.28 12.20 -16.19
N ASP A 136 6.26 11.85 -15.44
CA ASP A 136 6.03 10.47 -15.01
C ASP A 136 5.32 9.70 -16.14
N LEU A 137 6.06 8.77 -16.73
CA LEU A 137 5.56 7.93 -17.83
C LEU A 137 4.62 6.81 -17.36
N GLN A 138 4.16 6.85 -16.10
CA GLN A 138 3.18 5.88 -15.57
C GLN A 138 1.87 5.88 -16.35
N ASP A 139 1.44 7.05 -16.83
CA ASP A 139 0.17 7.21 -17.57
C ASP A 139 0.18 6.47 -18.90
N LEU A 140 1.36 6.11 -19.42
CA LEU A 140 1.47 5.24 -20.59
C LEU A 140 1.07 3.78 -20.32
N VAL A 141 0.94 3.38 -19.06
CA VAL A 141 0.61 1.99 -18.70
C VAL A 141 -0.90 1.78 -18.81
N LEU A 142 -1.35 1.07 -19.84
CA LEU A 142 -2.78 0.80 -20.10
C LEU A 142 -3.47 0.05 -18.96
N GLN A 143 -2.76 -0.83 -18.28
CA GLN A 143 -3.33 -1.69 -17.23
C GLN A 143 -2.44 -1.68 -15.98
N PRO A 144 -2.45 -0.61 -15.17
CA PRO A 144 -1.63 -0.51 -13.95
C PRO A 144 -1.82 -1.68 -12.97
N ARG A 145 -3.01 -2.29 -12.97
CA ARG A 145 -3.31 -3.47 -12.12
C ARG A 145 -2.39 -4.68 -12.40
N THR A 146 -1.77 -4.78 -13.57
CA THR A 146 -0.80 -5.83 -13.87
C THR A 146 0.47 -5.71 -13.04
N LEU A 147 0.80 -4.49 -12.60
CA LEU A 147 1.95 -4.18 -11.76
C LEU A 147 1.67 -4.38 -10.26
N ARG A 148 0.40 -4.42 -9.87
CA ARG A 148 -0.03 -4.44 -8.46
C ARG A 148 0.65 -5.54 -7.65
N ARG A 149 0.68 -6.76 -8.16
CA ARG A 149 1.24 -7.90 -7.42
C ARG A 149 2.76 -7.81 -7.26
N ALA A 150 3.46 -7.37 -8.29
CA ALA A 150 4.89 -7.08 -8.20
C ALA A 150 5.14 -5.94 -7.20
N SER A 151 4.35 -4.86 -7.24
CA SER A 151 4.44 -3.77 -6.28
C SER A 151 4.25 -4.25 -4.84
N VAL A 152 3.21 -5.05 -4.55
CA VAL A 152 2.97 -5.62 -3.22
C VAL A 152 4.18 -6.40 -2.72
N PHE A 153 4.73 -7.31 -3.54
CA PHE A 153 5.86 -8.14 -3.11
C PHE A 153 7.15 -7.34 -2.95
N GLY A 154 7.38 -6.35 -3.82
CA GLY A 154 8.51 -5.42 -3.68
C GLY A 154 8.42 -4.59 -2.42
N THR A 155 7.24 -4.06 -2.10
CA THR A 155 6.99 -3.27 -0.89
C THR A 155 7.18 -4.13 0.37
N LEU A 156 6.61 -5.32 0.43
CA LEU A 156 6.79 -6.23 1.57
C LEU A 156 8.26 -6.66 1.73
N LEU A 157 8.97 -6.90 0.62
CA LEU A 157 10.40 -7.15 0.64
C LEU A 157 11.16 -6.00 1.30
N MET A 158 10.94 -4.77 0.85
CA MET A 158 11.62 -3.57 1.38
C MET A 158 11.30 -3.35 2.85
N VAL A 159 10.05 -3.51 3.27
CA VAL A 159 9.61 -3.40 4.66
C VAL A 159 10.35 -4.42 5.54
N PHE A 160 10.36 -5.70 5.16
CA PHE A 160 10.99 -6.75 5.97
C PHE A 160 12.51 -6.67 5.96
N GLU A 161 13.14 -6.24 4.88
CA GLU A 161 14.59 -6.00 4.84
C GLU A 161 14.99 -4.84 5.77
N GLY A 162 14.26 -3.73 5.72
CA GLY A 162 14.51 -2.56 6.57
C GLY A 162 14.39 -2.87 8.06
N GLN A 163 13.50 -3.77 8.44
CA GLN A 163 13.26 -4.15 9.84
C GLN A 163 14.16 -5.30 10.33
N SER A 164 14.77 -6.07 9.43
CA SER A 164 15.55 -7.28 9.79
C SER A 164 16.84 -7.00 10.56
N GLY A 165 17.32 -5.75 10.57
CA GLY A 165 18.57 -5.35 11.24
C GLY A 165 18.45 -5.06 12.73
N ALA A 166 17.25 -5.06 13.33
CA ALA A 166 17.01 -4.35 14.59
C ALA A 166 16.89 -5.24 15.86
N ALA A 167 16.70 -6.57 15.80
CA ALA A 167 16.47 -7.37 17.03
C ALA A 167 16.63 -8.89 16.86
N GLU A 168 16.49 -9.61 17.98
CA GLU A 168 16.39 -11.09 18.07
C GLU A 168 15.25 -11.68 17.21
N GLU A 169 14.18 -10.91 16.99
CA GLU A 169 13.10 -11.17 16.05
C GLU A 169 13.55 -11.08 14.57
N GLY A 170 14.69 -10.50 14.30
CA GLY A 170 15.23 -10.28 12.96
C GLY A 170 15.36 -11.54 12.09
N ARG A 171 15.48 -12.73 12.68
CA ARG A 171 15.54 -13.98 11.91
C ARG A 171 14.24 -14.30 11.18
N ASN A 172 13.10 -14.04 11.80
CA ASN A 172 11.79 -14.26 11.17
C ASN A 172 11.54 -13.23 10.06
N LEU A 173 11.93 -11.98 10.29
CA LEU A 173 11.81 -10.91 9.30
C LEU A 173 12.73 -11.15 8.10
N ALA A 174 13.97 -11.61 8.33
CA ALA A 174 14.88 -11.99 7.25
C ALA A 174 14.36 -13.18 6.41
N ALA A 175 13.69 -14.15 7.05
CA ALA A 175 13.06 -15.26 6.32
C ALA A 175 11.87 -14.77 5.47
N LYS A 176 11.06 -13.84 5.99
CA LYS A 176 9.99 -13.18 5.23
C LYS A 176 10.56 -12.36 4.07
N ALA A 177 11.61 -11.58 4.30
CA ALA A 177 12.29 -10.83 3.24
C ALA A 177 12.78 -11.77 2.12
N ALA A 178 13.43 -12.88 2.46
CA ALA A 178 13.87 -13.87 1.49
C ALA A 178 12.71 -14.55 0.72
N LEU A 179 11.55 -14.74 1.36
CA LEU A 179 10.34 -15.23 0.71
C LEU A 179 9.83 -14.20 -0.32
N TYR A 180 9.67 -12.94 0.10
CA TYR A 180 9.14 -11.89 -0.77
C TYR A 180 10.09 -11.53 -1.91
N ARG A 181 11.41 -11.61 -1.71
CA ARG A 181 12.39 -11.50 -2.81
C ARG A 181 12.12 -12.54 -3.90
N ARG A 182 11.95 -13.81 -3.53
CA ARG A 182 11.64 -14.86 -4.49
C ARG A 182 10.30 -14.66 -5.21
N LEU A 183 9.29 -14.18 -4.49
CA LEU A 183 7.97 -13.89 -5.06
C LEU A 183 8.04 -12.71 -6.02
N TYR A 184 8.76 -11.65 -5.64
CA TYR A 184 8.99 -10.47 -6.47
C TYR A 184 9.71 -10.82 -7.77
N ASP A 185 10.83 -11.53 -7.69
CA ASP A 185 11.60 -11.97 -8.86
C ASP A 185 10.75 -12.84 -9.80
N LYS A 186 9.92 -13.73 -9.22
CA LYS A 186 9.02 -14.58 -9.99
C LYS A 186 7.93 -13.78 -10.71
N GLU A 187 7.40 -12.74 -10.09
CA GLU A 187 6.39 -11.88 -10.75
C GLU A 187 7.05 -10.99 -11.81
N LEU A 188 8.23 -10.43 -11.55
CA LEU A 188 8.99 -9.65 -12.55
C LEU A 188 9.29 -10.47 -13.80
N ALA A 189 9.68 -11.74 -13.64
CA ALA A 189 9.98 -12.64 -14.79
C ALA A 189 8.77 -12.87 -15.71
N LYS A 190 7.55 -12.78 -15.18
CA LYS A 190 6.30 -12.99 -15.93
C LYS A 190 5.70 -11.69 -16.46
N LEU A 191 6.14 -10.57 -15.91
CA LEU A 191 5.50 -9.29 -16.15
C LEU A 191 5.56 -8.92 -17.63
N ARG A 192 4.41 -8.56 -18.17
CA ARG A 192 4.22 -8.00 -19.52
C ARG A 192 3.30 -6.81 -19.39
N VAL A 193 3.82 -5.64 -19.72
CA VAL A 193 3.12 -4.37 -19.56
C VAL A 193 2.83 -3.81 -20.94
N ARG A 194 1.56 -3.49 -21.20
CA ARG A 194 1.08 -2.88 -22.43
C ARG A 194 1.13 -1.37 -22.25
N LEU A 195 1.73 -0.69 -23.22
CA LEU A 195 1.89 0.75 -23.23
C LEU A 195 1.06 1.35 -24.36
N ASP A 196 0.44 2.46 -24.04
CA ASP A 196 -0.29 3.34 -24.95
C ASP A 196 0.49 4.67 -25.02
N ARG A 197 1.06 4.99 -26.17
CA ARG A 197 1.94 6.16 -26.31
C ARG A 197 1.24 7.38 -26.90
N ASP A 198 0.14 7.15 -27.59
CA ASP A 198 -0.63 8.20 -28.27
C ASP A 198 -1.99 8.44 -27.62
N ALA A 199 -2.27 7.75 -26.48
CA ALA A 199 -3.49 7.86 -25.68
C ALA A 199 -4.78 7.51 -26.47
N ASP A 200 -4.69 6.60 -27.44
CA ASP A 200 -5.83 6.14 -28.23
C ASP A 200 -6.58 4.96 -27.58
N GLY A 201 -6.07 4.44 -26.45
CA GLY A 201 -6.64 3.30 -25.68
C GLY A 201 -6.18 1.93 -26.18
N PHE A 202 -5.31 1.87 -27.17
CA PHE A 202 -4.73 0.64 -27.71
C PHE A 202 -3.24 0.53 -27.36
N ALA A 203 -2.73 -0.70 -27.36
CA ALA A 203 -1.33 -0.90 -27.02
C ALA A 203 -0.43 -0.75 -28.23
N ASP A 204 0.47 0.21 -28.19
CA ASP A 204 1.53 0.42 -29.18
C ASP A 204 2.75 -0.44 -28.93
N ASP A 205 2.99 -0.78 -27.67
CA ASP A 205 4.19 -1.49 -27.23
C ASP A 205 3.89 -2.45 -26.10
N VAL A 206 4.71 -3.50 -25.97
CA VAL A 206 4.67 -4.44 -24.84
C VAL A 206 6.06 -4.54 -24.25
N ARG A 207 6.21 -4.21 -22.97
CA ARG A 207 7.48 -4.27 -22.27
C ARG A 207 7.53 -5.33 -21.18
N SER A 208 8.74 -5.82 -20.97
CA SER A 208 9.09 -6.72 -19.86
C SER A 208 10.25 -6.13 -19.08
N PRO A 209 10.30 -6.30 -17.76
CA PRO A 209 11.44 -5.87 -16.97
C PRO A 209 12.75 -6.46 -17.54
N GLY A 210 13.76 -5.61 -17.71
CA GLY A 210 15.07 -6.01 -18.24
C GLY A 210 15.14 -6.20 -19.76
N SER A 211 14.09 -5.92 -20.54
CA SER A 211 14.18 -5.90 -21.99
C SER A 211 14.87 -4.61 -22.46
N ILE A 212 16.06 -4.74 -23.03
CA ILE A 212 16.75 -3.62 -23.71
C ILE A 212 16.28 -3.58 -25.15
N ARG A 213 15.65 -2.49 -25.55
CA ARG A 213 15.31 -2.24 -26.96
C ARG A 213 16.52 -1.63 -27.65
N LEU A 214 17.18 -2.39 -28.50
CA LEU A 214 18.18 -1.83 -29.42
C LEU A 214 17.43 -1.02 -30.48
N GLN A 215 17.43 0.31 -30.39
CA GLN A 215 17.07 1.17 -31.49
C GLN A 215 18.17 1.07 -32.54
N ARG A 216 17.84 0.58 -33.75
CA ARG A 216 18.68 0.80 -34.91
C ARG A 216 18.49 2.26 -35.32
N GLY A 217 19.57 3.04 -35.21
CA GLY A 217 19.65 4.36 -35.82
C GLY A 217 19.64 4.27 -37.35
#